data_fa0166c68ee2c28ab726296bf9f471cc
#
_entry.id   fa0166c68ee2c28ab726296bf9f471cc
#
_cell.length_a   1.000
_cell.length_b   1.000
_cell.length_c   1.000
_cell.angle_alpha   90.00
_cell.angle_beta   90.00
_cell.angle_gamma   90.00
#
_symmetry.space_group_name_H-M   'P 1'
#
loop_
_entity.id
_entity.type
_entity.pdbx_description
1 polymer ?
#
loop_
_entity_poly.entity_id
_entity_poly.type
_entity_poly.pdbx_seq_one_letter_code
_entity_poly.pdbx_strand_id
1 'polypeptide(L)'
;MGRGTSYPPELRERAVRMVAEVRPEYPSDWPAIKAVAGKLGIGSAETLRKWVRRAEVDGGTRPGVTSEESAEIKRLKRENAELRRANEILKAASAFFAAEPGRPLR
;
A
#
# COMPACT_ATOMS: atom_id res chain seq x y z
N MET A 1 8.85 -13.54 19.27
CA MET A 1 8.59 -13.45 18.72
C MET A 1 7.86 -13.15 17.97
N GLY A 2 7.57 -13.05 17.81
CA GLY A 2 6.86 -12.95 17.13
C GLY A 2 6.72 -12.45 16.32
N ARG A 3 6.90 -12.23 16.10
CA ARG A 3 6.69 -11.73 15.28
C ARG A 3 6.36 -12.40 14.31
N GLY A 4 6.51 -13.26 14.07
CA GLY A 4 6.12 -14.13 13.09
C GLY A 4 5.04 -13.70 12.22
N THR A 5 4.95 -12.50 12.01
CA THR A 5 3.89 -11.99 11.21
C THR A 5 4.27 -11.92 9.75
N SER A 6 5.50 -12.23 9.46
CA SER A 6 5.98 -12.15 8.09
C SER A 6 5.88 -13.51 7.44
N TYR A 7 5.04 -13.62 6.41
CA TYR A 7 4.88 -14.87 5.69
C TYR A 7 5.45 -14.72 4.28
N PRO A 8 6.00 -15.82 3.71
CA PRO A 8 6.53 -15.74 2.35
C PRO A 8 5.46 -15.38 1.34
N PRO A 9 5.83 -14.67 0.28
CA PRO A 9 4.84 -14.35 -0.76
C PRO A 9 4.16 -15.57 -1.37
N GLU A 10 4.90 -16.65 -1.51
CA GLU A 10 4.33 -17.88 -2.08
C GLU A 10 3.21 -18.43 -1.22
N LEU A 11 3.39 -18.36 0.10
CA LEU A 11 2.35 -18.84 1.01
C LEU A 11 1.11 -17.96 0.93
N ARG A 12 1.33 -16.65 0.86
CA ARG A 12 0.19 -15.74 0.76
C ARG A 12 -0.60 -15.98 -0.52
N GLU A 13 0.09 -16.15 -1.63
CA GLU A 13 -0.59 -16.41 -2.90
C GLU A 13 -1.34 -17.71 -2.88
N ARG A 14 -0.71 -18.74 -2.32
CA ARG A 14 -1.37 -20.04 -2.21
C ARG A 14 -2.62 -19.95 -1.34
N ALA A 15 -2.51 -19.26 -0.20
CA ALA A 15 -3.64 -19.15 0.71
C ALA A 15 -4.82 -18.43 0.05
N VAL A 16 -4.56 -17.34 -0.64
CA VAL A 16 -5.61 -16.60 -1.33
C VAL A 16 -6.26 -17.46 -2.40
N ARG A 17 -5.45 -18.19 -3.15
CA ARG A 17 -5.97 -19.06 -4.20
C ARG A 17 -6.84 -20.16 -3.61
N MET A 18 -6.39 -20.76 -2.51
CA MET A 18 -7.18 -21.80 -1.86
C MET A 18 -8.52 -21.31 -1.36
N VAL A 19 -8.56 -20.08 -0.83
CA VAL A 19 -9.84 -19.51 -0.40
C VAL A 19 -10.79 -19.44 -1.59
N ALA A 20 -10.30 -18.94 -2.73
CA ALA A 20 -11.15 -18.86 -3.92
C ALA A 20 -11.65 -20.23 -4.36
N GLU A 21 -10.79 -21.24 -4.27
CA GLU A 21 -11.15 -22.57 -4.69
C GLU A 21 -12.20 -23.22 -3.80
N VAL A 22 -12.08 -23.03 -2.48
CA VAL A 22 -13.03 -23.68 -1.56
C VAL A 22 -14.25 -22.82 -1.25
N ARG A 23 -14.24 -21.57 -1.68
CA ARG A 23 -15.31 -20.66 -1.36
C ARG A 23 -16.71 -21.22 -1.64
N PRO A 24 -16.95 -21.90 -2.76
CA PRO A 24 -18.29 -22.45 -3.01
C PRO A 24 -18.75 -23.49 -2.01
N GLU A 25 -17.83 -24.08 -1.25
CA GLU A 25 -18.17 -25.13 -0.28
C GLU A 25 -18.63 -24.55 1.06
N TYR A 26 -18.60 -23.22 1.19
CA TYR A 26 -18.94 -22.55 2.45
C TYR A 26 -20.05 -21.54 2.23
N PRO A 27 -20.83 -21.26 3.27
CA PRO A 27 -21.94 -20.31 3.09
C PRO A 27 -21.50 -18.86 2.90
N SER A 28 -20.28 -18.52 3.35
CA SER A 28 -19.80 -17.16 3.18
C SER A 28 -18.28 -17.15 3.17
N ASP A 29 -17.70 -15.96 3.02
CA ASP A 29 -16.25 -15.83 2.93
C ASP A 29 -15.55 -16.22 4.22
N TRP A 30 -16.09 -15.79 5.34
CA TRP A 30 -15.36 -15.93 6.60
C TRP A 30 -15.11 -17.38 6.98
N PRO A 31 -16.10 -18.30 6.92
CA PRO A 31 -15.78 -19.69 7.20
C PRO A 31 -14.74 -20.29 6.27
N ALA A 32 -14.77 -19.93 4.99
CA ALA A 32 -13.78 -20.40 4.05
C ALA A 32 -12.39 -19.92 4.43
N ILE A 33 -12.30 -18.66 4.80
CA ILE A 33 -11.02 -18.06 5.20
C ILE A 33 -10.48 -18.74 6.45
N LYS A 34 -11.34 -18.97 7.44
CA LYS A 34 -10.90 -19.64 8.66
C LYS A 34 -10.39 -21.05 8.38
N ALA A 35 -11.10 -21.77 7.51
CA ALA A 35 -10.70 -23.13 7.19
C ALA A 35 -9.33 -23.18 6.53
N VAL A 36 -9.09 -22.29 5.57
CA VAL A 36 -7.79 -22.27 4.89
C VAL A 36 -6.68 -21.82 5.84
N ALA A 37 -6.95 -20.80 6.65
CA ALA A 37 -5.95 -20.33 7.60
C ALA A 37 -5.53 -21.46 8.54
N GLY A 38 -6.49 -22.24 9.03
CA GLY A 38 -6.18 -23.37 9.89
C GLY A 38 -5.38 -24.44 9.19
N LYS A 39 -5.74 -24.72 7.94
CA LYS A 39 -5.06 -25.75 7.17
C LYS A 39 -3.62 -25.40 6.86
N LEU A 40 -3.34 -24.14 6.60
CA LEU A 40 -2.00 -23.71 6.22
C LEU A 40 -1.18 -23.21 7.40
N GLY A 41 -1.72 -23.24 8.60
CA GLY A 41 -0.97 -22.81 9.76
C GLY A 41 -0.79 -21.31 9.88
N ILE A 42 -1.68 -20.56 9.24
CA ILE A 42 -1.65 -19.11 9.38
C ILE A 42 -2.29 -18.75 10.73
N GLY A 43 -1.53 -18.02 11.54
CA GLY A 43 -1.92 -17.82 12.92
C GLY A 43 -3.21 -17.04 13.11
N SER A 44 -3.59 -16.21 12.16
CA SER A 44 -4.77 -15.39 12.27
C SER A 44 -5.56 -15.43 10.97
N ALA A 45 -6.83 -15.81 11.08
CA ALA A 45 -7.72 -15.77 9.92
C ALA A 45 -7.92 -14.34 9.43
N GLU A 46 -7.82 -13.36 10.33
CA GLU A 46 -7.92 -11.97 9.96
C GLU A 46 -6.80 -11.56 9.01
N THR A 47 -5.60 -12.08 9.25
CA THR A 47 -4.48 -11.83 8.35
C THR A 47 -4.80 -12.32 6.95
N LEU A 48 -5.33 -13.54 6.85
CA LEU A 48 -5.70 -14.08 5.55
C LEU A 48 -6.82 -13.28 4.91
N ARG A 49 -7.77 -12.83 5.71
CA ARG A 49 -8.86 -11.99 5.19
C ARG A 49 -8.32 -10.73 4.54
N LYS A 50 -7.32 -10.12 5.16
CA LYS A 50 -6.70 -8.93 4.59
C LYS A 50 -6.01 -9.25 3.26
N TRP A 51 -5.35 -10.39 3.18
CA TRP A 51 -4.70 -10.79 1.92
C TRP A 51 -5.73 -11.00 0.82
N VAL A 52 -6.83 -11.67 1.16
CA VAL A 52 -7.89 -11.91 0.18
C VAL A 52 -8.47 -10.61 -0.33
N ARG A 53 -8.76 -9.69 0.60
CA ARG A 53 -9.31 -8.39 0.21
C ARG A 53 -8.33 -7.62 -0.68
N ARG A 54 -7.05 -7.65 -0.33
CA ARG A 54 -6.04 -6.96 -1.14
C ARG A 54 -5.96 -7.55 -2.54
N ALA A 55 -6.02 -8.86 -2.63
CA ALA A 55 -5.98 -9.53 -3.93
C ALA A 55 -7.20 -9.16 -4.78
N GLU A 56 -8.37 -9.06 -4.14
CA GLU A 56 -9.58 -8.68 -4.85
C GLU A 56 -9.48 -7.26 -5.39
N VAL A 57 -8.95 -6.34 -4.60
CA VAL A 57 -8.78 -4.96 -5.05
C VAL A 57 -7.78 -4.90 -6.20
N ASP A 58 -6.63 -5.55 -6.01
CA ASP A 58 -5.58 -5.54 -7.04
C ASP A 58 -6.05 -6.22 -8.33
N GLY A 59 -6.92 -7.20 -8.21
CA GLY A 59 -7.48 -7.89 -9.37
C GLY A 59 -8.70 -7.21 -9.99
N GLY A 60 -9.14 -6.13 -9.39
CA GLY A 60 -10.26 -5.37 -9.96
C GLY A 60 -11.64 -5.89 -9.63
N THR A 61 -11.75 -6.93 -8.78
CA THR A 61 -13.05 -7.47 -8.42
C THR A 61 -13.69 -6.74 -7.24
N ARG A 62 -12.94 -5.88 -6.59
CA ARG A 62 -13.45 -5.09 -5.47
C ARG A 62 -12.92 -3.67 -5.62
N PRO A 63 -13.78 -2.65 -5.46
CA PRO A 63 -13.31 -1.26 -5.54
C PRO A 63 -12.30 -0.96 -4.45
N GLY A 64 -11.34 -0.12 -4.77
CA GLY A 64 -10.35 0.30 -3.82
C GLY A 64 -9.08 0.73 -4.54
N VAL A 65 -8.10 1.19 -3.75
CA VAL A 65 -6.82 1.62 -4.29
C VAL A 65 -5.91 0.39 -4.40
N THR A 66 -5.46 0.09 -5.60
CA THR A 66 -4.58 -1.06 -5.79
C THR A 66 -3.22 -0.81 -5.16
N SER A 67 -2.45 -1.88 -5.01
CA SER A 67 -1.10 -1.76 -4.47
C SER A 67 -0.23 -0.89 -5.35
N GLU A 68 -0.37 -1.02 -6.67
CA GLU A 68 0.37 -0.18 -7.60
C GLU A 68 -0.01 1.28 -7.46
N GLU A 69 -1.31 1.54 -7.38
CA GLU A 69 -1.79 2.92 -7.21
C GLU A 69 -1.30 3.50 -5.89
N SER A 70 -1.30 2.69 -4.84
CA SER A 70 -0.84 3.15 -3.54
C SER A 70 0.64 3.53 -3.59
N ALA A 71 1.46 2.70 -4.24
CA ALA A 71 2.89 3.00 -4.39
C ALA A 71 3.09 4.28 -5.20
N GLU A 72 2.30 4.46 -6.25
CA GLU A 72 2.39 5.65 -7.08
C GLU A 72 2.00 6.89 -6.29
N ILE A 73 0.95 6.79 -5.48
CA ILE A 73 0.53 7.92 -4.64
C ILE A 73 1.66 8.32 -3.69
N LYS A 74 2.31 7.34 -3.07
CA LYS A 74 3.42 7.63 -2.17
C LYS A 74 4.57 8.30 -2.90
N ARG A 75 4.89 7.80 -4.09
CA ARG A 75 5.96 8.39 -4.89
C ARG A 75 5.65 9.85 -5.25
N LEU A 76 4.41 10.09 -5.68
CA LEU A 76 4.00 11.43 -6.07
C LEU A 76 3.97 12.39 -4.89
N LYS A 77 3.56 11.91 -3.72
CA LYS A 77 3.58 12.74 -2.52
C LYS A 77 4.99 13.15 -2.15
N ARG A 78 5.93 12.21 -2.26
CA ARG A 78 7.33 12.50 -1.98
C ARG A 78 7.89 13.51 -2.96
N GLU A 79 7.63 13.29 -4.25
CA GLU A 79 8.05 14.22 -5.29
C GLU A 79 7.48 15.62 -5.05
N ASN A 80 6.20 15.64 -4.69
CA ASN A 80 5.53 16.91 -4.45
C ASN A 80 6.18 17.66 -3.28
N ALA A 81 6.53 16.94 -2.22
CA ALA A 81 7.19 17.55 -1.07
C ALA A 81 8.55 18.09 -1.45
N GLU A 82 9.29 17.35 -2.28
CA GLU A 82 10.60 17.81 -2.72
C GLU A 82 10.50 19.06 -3.59
N LEU A 83 9.52 19.09 -4.48
CA LEU A 83 9.32 20.25 -5.34
C LEU A 83 8.92 21.48 -4.53
N ARG A 84 8.08 21.28 -3.51
CA ARG A 84 7.70 22.39 -2.64
C ARG A 84 8.91 22.95 -1.89
N ARG A 85 9.77 22.04 -1.41
CA ARG A 85 10.97 22.47 -0.71
C ARG A 85 11.88 23.26 -1.64
N ALA A 86 12.09 22.76 -2.85
CA ALA A 86 12.91 23.45 -3.83
C ALA A 86 12.34 24.83 -4.14
N ASN A 87 11.01 24.89 -4.26
CA ASN A 87 10.34 26.15 -4.54
C ASN A 87 10.53 27.14 -3.40
N GLU A 88 10.44 26.68 -2.15
CA GLU A 88 10.66 27.55 -1.00
C GLU A 88 12.08 28.08 -0.96
N ILE A 89 13.04 27.22 -1.27
CA ILE A 89 14.44 27.64 -1.30
C ILE A 89 14.66 28.69 -2.35
N LEU A 90 14.09 28.48 -3.54
CA LEU A 90 14.22 29.46 -4.63
C LEU A 90 13.56 30.76 -4.27
N LYS A 91 12.41 30.74 -3.63
CA LYS A 91 11.75 31.96 -3.19
C LYS A 91 12.60 32.73 -2.19
N ALA A 92 13.18 31.99 -1.23
CA ALA A 92 14.02 32.65 -0.24
C ALA A 92 15.25 33.28 -0.88
N ALA A 93 15.86 32.59 -1.82
CA ALA A 93 17.02 33.13 -2.52
C ALA A 93 16.64 34.36 -3.34
N SER A 94 15.51 34.31 -4.03
CA SER A 94 15.04 35.42 -4.82
C SER A 94 14.79 36.66 -3.94
N ALA A 95 14.15 36.46 -2.79
CA ALA A 95 13.89 37.55 -1.87
C ALA A 95 15.19 38.13 -1.34
N PHE A 96 16.18 37.29 -1.05
CA PHE A 96 17.47 37.74 -0.57
C PHE A 96 18.13 38.64 -1.60
N PHE A 97 18.20 38.20 -2.85
CA PHE A 97 18.82 38.98 -3.90
C PHE A 97 18.06 40.26 -4.17
N ALA A 98 16.75 40.24 -4.14
CA ALA A 98 15.94 41.40 -4.38
C ALA A 98 16.15 42.47 -3.30
N ALA A 99 16.45 42.04 -2.08
CA ALA A 99 16.63 42.95 -0.96
C ALA A 99 18.02 43.52 -0.86
N GLU A 100 18.96 43.05 -1.66
CA GLU A 100 20.36 43.50 -1.55
C GLU A 100 20.51 44.93 -2.03
N PRO A 101 21.03 45.83 -1.16
CA PRO A 101 21.12 47.25 -1.52
C PRO A 101 22.12 47.47 -2.64
N GLY A 102 21.81 48.43 -3.49
CA GLY A 102 22.71 48.86 -4.53
C GLY A 102 22.79 47.94 -5.73
N ARG A 103 22.05 46.87 -5.70
CA ARG A 103 22.06 45.93 -6.81
C ARG A 103 20.87 46.19 -7.72
N PRO A 104 21.09 46.47 -8.99
CA PRO A 104 19.96 46.70 -9.89
C PRO A 104 19.20 45.39 -10.13
N LEU A 105 17.91 45.50 -10.22
CA LEU A 105 17.05 44.36 -10.54
C LEU A 105 16.88 44.28 -12.04
N ARG A 106 16.95 43.09 -12.57
CA ARG A 106 16.85 42.93 -13.98
C ARG A 106 15.96 41.79 -14.34
#